data_d392fe97c0bfd069a5d9c438b58762e8
#
_entry.id   d392fe97c0bfd069a5d9c438b58762e8
#
_cell.length_a   1.000
_cell.length_b   1.000
_cell.length_c   1.000
_cell.angle_alpha   90.00
_cell.angle_beta   90.00
_cell.angle_gamma   90.00
#
_symmetry.space_group_name_H-M   'P 1'
#
loop_
_entity.id
_entity.type
_entity.pdbx_description
1 polymer ?
#
loop_
_entity_poly.entity_id
_entity_poly.type
_entity_poly.pdbx_seq_one_letter_code
_entity_poly.pdbx_strand_id
1 'polypeptide(L)'
;ASDSVPFAVYSEDDASLTFYKRRALPVEGSVFEGKTATAVYANIQNTKSTPPWKGVASKIKRVAVVDGGIAPQTMYAWFFECNNLLSVNLSRLDTSKTTSLGYAFSRCKSLTEIDLSALDTSSVRSFADVFQDCSSLRSVNLAGWDTSSGNNFRQMFYCCATLEEIDVSSFKTSASTSFEQMFYGCSSLRSLDLSHFDTGSATTFASMFYNCASLATLDVSMFDTTSATDLSQAFYGCESLTELDLSRASTAKAQTFYGMFSGCSGLKRIDLSLFDTSSAVNLSYLFADCS
;
A
#
# COMPACT_ATOMS: atom_id res chain seq x y z
N ALA A 1 37.88 1.33 -3.94
CA ALA A 1 36.67 1.02 -3.23
C ALA A 1 36.50 2.06 -2.12
N SER A 2 35.38 2.74 -2.04
CA SER A 2 35.18 3.76 -1.01
C SER A 2 34.86 3.05 0.31
N ASP A 3 35.64 3.33 1.34
CA ASP A 3 35.40 2.83 2.71
C ASP A 3 34.19 3.51 3.39
N SER A 4 33.28 4.12 2.61
CA SER A 4 32.10 4.79 3.14
C SER A 4 30.98 3.81 3.44
N VAL A 5 30.39 3.92 4.64
CA VAL A 5 29.34 3.08 5.16
C VAL A 5 28.02 3.84 5.25
N PRO A 6 26.89 3.22 4.95
CA PRO A 6 25.59 3.82 5.13
C PRO A 6 25.14 3.77 6.60
N PHE A 7 24.53 4.87 7.05
CA PHE A 7 23.95 5.00 8.38
C PHE A 7 22.81 6.01 8.37
N ALA A 8 22.00 6.00 9.42
CA ALA A 8 20.98 7.00 9.65
C ALA A 8 21.23 7.76 10.95
N VAL A 9 20.86 9.03 10.98
CA VAL A 9 20.93 9.88 12.16
C VAL A 9 19.55 10.42 12.47
N TYR A 10 19.10 10.21 13.69
CA TYR A 10 17.94 10.91 14.23
C TYR A 10 18.42 12.15 14.99
N SER A 11 17.83 13.29 14.69
CA SER A 11 18.03 14.55 15.42
C SER A 11 16.71 15.00 16.02
N GLU A 12 16.72 15.26 17.35
CA GLU A 12 15.57 15.84 18.03
C GLU A 12 15.40 17.33 17.77
N ASP A 13 16.45 18.02 17.31
CA ASP A 13 16.44 19.46 17.02
C ASP A 13 15.31 19.84 16.04
N ASP A 14 15.05 18.98 15.06
CA ASP A 14 14.00 19.18 14.05
C ASP A 14 13.15 17.91 13.80
N ALA A 15 13.31 16.91 14.66
CA ALA A 15 12.64 15.62 14.55
C ALA A 15 12.88 14.91 13.19
N SER A 16 14.10 14.98 12.69
CA SER A 16 14.49 14.38 11.41
C SER A 16 15.20 13.04 11.58
N LEU A 17 14.91 12.11 10.66
CA LEU A 17 15.72 10.92 10.40
C LEU A 17 16.37 11.09 9.04
N THR A 18 17.69 11.18 9.00
CA THR A 18 18.44 11.47 7.78
C THR A 18 19.47 10.39 7.48
N PHE A 19 19.52 9.97 6.23
CA PHE A 19 20.36 8.88 5.75
C PHE A 19 21.60 9.41 5.06
N TYR A 20 22.76 8.89 5.46
CA TYR A 20 24.08 9.27 4.99
C TYR A 20 24.91 8.05 4.57
N LYS A 21 25.93 8.32 3.73
CA LYS A 21 26.98 7.33 3.39
C LYS A 21 28.34 8.02 3.45
N ARG A 22 29.02 7.88 4.57
CA ARG A 22 30.31 8.57 4.88
C ARG A 22 31.35 7.59 5.39
N ARG A 23 32.60 8.03 5.47
CA ARG A 23 33.72 7.21 5.98
C ARG A 23 33.63 6.92 7.47
N ALA A 24 33.02 7.81 8.23
CA ALA A 24 32.85 7.64 9.67
C ALA A 24 31.44 8.04 10.10
N LEU A 25 30.93 7.39 11.11
CA LEU A 25 29.68 7.74 11.77
C LEU A 25 29.95 8.87 12.77
N PRO A 26 28.99 9.81 12.94
CA PRO A 26 29.07 10.79 14.01
C PRO A 26 28.98 10.12 15.39
N VAL A 27 29.49 10.81 16.40
CA VAL A 27 29.30 10.39 17.80
C VAL A 27 27.95 10.87 18.28
N GLU A 28 27.18 10.00 18.95
CA GLU A 28 25.91 10.41 19.55
C GLU A 28 26.12 11.58 20.52
N GLY A 29 25.21 12.57 20.48
CA GLY A 29 25.28 13.79 21.22
C GLY A 29 26.18 14.88 20.60
N SER A 30 26.96 14.57 19.57
CA SER A 30 27.78 15.58 18.86
C SER A 30 26.96 16.36 17.82
N VAL A 31 27.48 17.51 17.41
CA VAL A 31 26.92 18.26 16.27
C VAL A 31 27.41 17.60 14.97
N PHE A 32 26.46 17.22 14.11
CA PHE A 32 26.69 16.62 12.81
C PHE A 32 25.79 17.29 11.78
N GLU A 33 26.37 17.80 10.69
CA GLU A 33 25.63 18.53 9.63
C GLU A 33 24.70 19.63 10.20
N GLY A 34 25.21 20.34 11.23
CA GLY A 34 24.51 21.48 11.85
C GLY A 34 23.42 21.13 12.85
N LYS A 35 23.26 19.86 13.21
CA LYS A 35 22.24 19.38 14.17
C LYS A 35 22.85 18.43 15.18
N THR A 36 22.18 18.24 16.31
CA THR A 36 22.57 17.23 17.28
C THR A 36 22.30 15.82 16.72
N ALA A 37 23.31 14.96 16.64
CA ALA A 37 23.14 13.54 16.34
C ALA A 37 22.60 12.82 17.58
N THR A 38 21.30 12.92 17.82
CA THR A 38 20.64 12.37 19.03
C THR A 38 20.76 10.85 19.09
N ALA A 39 20.60 10.17 17.96
CA ALA A 39 20.85 8.73 17.82
C ALA A 39 21.46 8.42 16.45
N VAL A 40 22.35 7.45 16.41
CA VAL A 40 23.07 7.03 15.19
C VAL A 40 22.85 5.54 14.95
N TYR A 41 22.40 5.19 13.75
CA TYR A 41 22.03 3.82 13.38
C TYR A 41 22.92 3.32 12.24
N ALA A 42 23.73 2.32 12.52
CA ALA A 42 24.54 1.61 11.52
C ALA A 42 23.76 0.44 10.88
N ASN A 43 24.38 -0.21 9.90
CA ASN A 43 23.88 -1.45 9.28
C ASN A 43 22.46 -1.37 8.71
N ILE A 44 22.11 -0.23 8.12
CA ILE A 44 20.76 0.09 7.65
C ILE A 44 20.35 -0.61 6.35
N GLN A 45 21.26 -1.25 5.62
CA GLN A 45 20.97 -1.86 4.32
C GLN A 45 20.28 -3.22 4.41
N ASN A 46 20.33 -3.88 5.57
CA ASN A 46 19.70 -5.18 5.79
C ASN A 46 18.99 -5.23 7.14
N THR A 47 17.91 -4.50 7.26
CA THR A 47 17.21 -4.25 8.54
C THR A 47 16.27 -5.36 8.96
N LYS A 48 16.12 -6.44 8.20
CA LYS A 48 15.17 -7.54 8.49
C LYS A 48 13.75 -7.00 8.77
N SER A 49 13.13 -7.44 9.88
CA SER A 49 11.74 -7.12 10.22
C SER A 49 11.56 -5.87 11.08
N THR A 50 12.60 -5.34 11.69
CA THR A 50 12.53 -4.17 12.57
C THR A 50 13.68 -3.22 12.28
N PRO A 51 13.42 -2.00 11.81
CA PRO A 51 14.48 -1.03 11.58
C PRO A 51 15.08 -0.56 12.91
N PRO A 52 16.38 -0.24 12.95
CA PRO A 52 17.05 0.12 14.20
C PRO A 52 16.51 1.41 14.85
N TRP A 53 15.87 2.30 14.07
CA TRP A 53 15.24 3.55 14.56
C TRP A 53 13.80 3.38 15.07
N LYS A 54 13.30 2.15 15.22
CA LYS A 54 11.93 1.93 15.71
C LYS A 54 11.64 2.65 17.04
N GLY A 55 12.61 2.73 17.94
CA GLY A 55 12.46 3.41 19.23
C GLY A 55 12.15 4.90 19.15
N VAL A 56 12.44 5.55 18.03
CA VAL A 56 12.13 6.98 17.78
C VAL A 56 11.03 7.19 16.73
N ALA A 57 10.41 6.13 16.23
CA ALA A 57 9.44 6.18 15.13
C ALA A 57 8.36 7.24 15.35
N SER A 58 7.74 7.28 16.53
CA SER A 58 6.69 8.25 16.87
C SER A 58 7.17 9.71 16.98
N LYS A 59 8.48 9.92 17.04
CA LYS A 59 9.09 11.26 17.11
C LYS A 59 9.48 11.81 15.76
N ILE A 60 9.66 10.95 14.74
CA ILE A 60 10.10 11.35 13.40
C ILE A 60 9.02 12.17 12.71
N LYS A 61 9.40 13.39 12.27
CA LYS A 61 8.56 14.28 11.45
C LYS A 61 9.05 14.43 10.03
N ARG A 62 10.34 14.23 9.78
CA ARG A 62 10.97 14.39 8.46
C ARG A 62 11.93 13.25 8.18
N VAL A 63 11.93 12.79 6.94
CA VAL A 63 12.87 11.79 6.43
C VAL A 63 13.54 12.33 5.18
N ALA A 64 14.88 12.24 5.12
CA ALA A 64 15.63 12.57 3.93
C ALA A 64 16.82 11.62 3.70
N VAL A 65 17.19 11.45 2.44
CA VAL A 65 18.42 10.77 2.02
C VAL A 65 19.35 11.81 1.42
N VAL A 66 20.48 12.07 2.05
CA VAL A 66 21.44 13.10 1.64
C VAL A 66 22.45 12.54 0.64
N ASP A 67 23.01 11.38 0.93
CA ASP A 67 24.03 10.76 0.07
C ASP A 67 23.44 9.65 -0.80
N GLY A 68 23.88 9.57 -2.04
CA GLY A 68 23.52 8.46 -2.95
C GLY A 68 24.27 7.17 -2.63
N GLY A 69 23.83 6.07 -3.28
CA GLY A 69 24.47 4.76 -3.14
C GLY A 69 24.15 4.03 -1.84
N ILE A 70 23.09 4.43 -1.13
CA ILE A 70 22.48 3.65 -0.06
C ILE A 70 21.48 2.70 -0.71
N ALA A 71 21.76 1.40 -0.64
CA ALA A 71 21.03 0.37 -1.39
C ALA A 71 20.45 -0.70 -0.45
N PRO A 72 19.30 -0.44 0.17
CA PRO A 72 18.68 -1.39 1.08
C PRO A 72 18.15 -2.63 0.35
N GLN A 73 18.36 -3.80 0.93
CA GLN A 73 17.77 -5.05 0.44
C GLN A 73 16.27 -5.16 0.78
N THR A 74 15.85 -4.45 1.80
CA THR A 74 14.45 -4.36 2.22
C THR A 74 14.19 -3.00 2.87
N MET A 75 12.98 -2.48 2.65
CA MET A 75 12.44 -1.35 3.39
C MET A 75 11.25 -1.79 4.27
N TYR A 76 11.16 -3.09 4.58
CA TYR A 76 10.11 -3.61 5.42
C TYR A 76 10.03 -2.85 6.75
N ALA A 77 8.85 -2.27 7.04
CA ALA A 77 8.53 -1.52 8.25
C ALA A 77 9.45 -0.30 8.54
N TRP A 78 10.15 0.25 7.55
CA TRP A 78 11.12 1.33 7.77
C TRP A 78 10.53 2.53 8.50
N PHE A 79 9.32 2.92 8.16
CA PHE A 79 8.63 4.07 8.78
C PHE A 79 7.31 3.64 9.45
N PHE A 80 7.21 2.35 9.82
CA PHE A 80 6.06 1.81 10.54
C PHE A 80 5.84 2.57 11.86
N GLU A 81 4.59 3.03 12.07
CA GLU A 81 4.21 3.83 13.24
C GLU A 81 4.91 5.19 13.36
N CYS A 82 5.47 5.73 12.29
CA CYS A 82 5.89 7.14 12.26
C CYS A 82 4.66 8.05 12.21
N ASN A 83 3.86 8.03 13.28
CA ASN A 83 2.54 8.69 13.34
C ASN A 83 2.61 10.21 13.13
N ASN A 84 3.75 10.84 13.40
CA ASN A 84 3.98 12.28 13.28
C ASN A 84 4.76 12.66 11.99
N LEU A 85 4.99 11.70 11.10
CA LEU A 85 5.71 11.92 9.86
C LEU A 85 4.93 12.89 8.95
N LEU A 86 5.60 13.96 8.50
CA LEU A 86 5.04 15.02 7.67
C LEU A 86 5.63 15.05 6.27
N SER A 87 6.91 14.69 6.13
CA SER A 87 7.58 14.72 4.83
C SER A 87 8.62 13.62 4.68
N VAL A 88 8.74 13.13 3.44
CA VAL A 88 9.66 12.05 3.07
C VAL A 88 10.32 12.39 1.75
N ASN A 89 11.65 12.34 1.70
CA ASN A 89 12.42 12.43 0.46
C ASN A 89 13.39 11.26 0.37
N LEU A 90 13.07 10.29 -0.47
CA LEU A 90 13.87 9.09 -0.74
C LEU A 90 14.50 9.10 -2.14
N SER A 91 14.50 10.23 -2.83
CA SER A 91 14.90 10.33 -4.25
C SER A 91 16.35 9.90 -4.53
N ARG A 92 17.21 9.84 -3.52
CA ARG A 92 18.60 9.40 -3.63
C ARG A 92 18.86 7.97 -3.17
N LEU A 93 17.80 7.25 -2.74
CA LEU A 93 17.90 5.87 -2.34
C LEU A 93 18.00 4.97 -3.57
N ASP A 94 18.92 4.02 -3.57
CA ASP A 94 19.00 2.98 -4.60
C ASP A 94 18.16 1.78 -4.16
N THR A 95 16.96 1.65 -4.70
CA THR A 95 16.04 0.55 -4.35
C THR A 95 16.02 -0.59 -5.37
N SER A 96 16.96 -0.60 -6.34
CA SER A 96 17.02 -1.63 -7.40
C SER A 96 17.13 -3.07 -6.88
N LYS A 97 17.63 -3.25 -5.64
CA LYS A 97 17.73 -4.56 -4.97
C LYS A 97 16.74 -4.77 -3.84
N THR A 98 15.85 -3.80 -3.63
CA THR A 98 14.84 -3.87 -2.56
C THR A 98 13.77 -4.90 -2.93
N THR A 99 13.58 -5.90 -2.07
CA THR A 99 12.65 -7.01 -2.33
C THR A 99 11.31 -6.87 -1.61
N SER A 100 11.21 -5.97 -0.62
CA SER A 100 9.97 -5.74 0.13
C SER A 100 9.83 -4.28 0.54
N LEU A 101 8.63 -3.73 0.31
CA LEU A 101 8.13 -2.48 0.86
C LEU A 101 7.04 -2.73 1.93
N GLY A 102 6.85 -3.98 2.36
CA GLY A 102 5.81 -4.32 3.32
C GLY A 102 5.85 -3.43 4.56
N TYR A 103 4.70 -2.86 4.94
CA TYR A 103 4.55 -1.93 6.07
C TYR A 103 5.44 -0.68 6.03
N ALA A 104 6.07 -0.36 4.89
CA ALA A 104 7.10 0.71 4.84
C ALA A 104 6.61 2.04 5.41
N PHE A 105 5.36 2.42 5.17
CA PHE A 105 4.73 3.66 5.67
C PHE A 105 3.45 3.38 6.49
N SER A 106 3.22 2.12 6.90
CA SER A 106 2.02 1.78 7.66
C SER A 106 1.91 2.62 8.93
N ARG A 107 0.70 3.15 9.17
CA ARG A 107 0.37 4.01 10.31
C ARG A 107 1.10 5.36 10.34
N CYS A 108 1.53 5.87 9.18
CA CYS A 108 2.00 7.26 9.07
C CYS A 108 0.78 8.21 9.05
N LYS A 109 0.12 8.37 10.20
CA LYS A 109 -1.21 9.01 10.30
C LYS A 109 -1.23 10.50 9.98
N SER A 110 -0.09 11.20 10.09
CA SER A 110 0.02 12.64 9.81
C SER A 110 0.51 12.95 8.39
N LEU A 111 0.92 11.91 7.64
CA LEU A 111 1.42 12.09 6.28
C LEU A 111 0.26 12.43 5.34
N THR A 112 0.32 13.59 4.68
CA THR A 112 -0.73 14.07 3.78
C THR A 112 -0.43 13.82 2.31
N GLU A 113 0.84 13.77 1.95
CA GLU A 113 1.31 13.52 0.58
C GLU A 113 2.66 12.81 0.61
N ILE A 114 2.95 12.03 -0.42
CA ILE A 114 4.25 11.38 -0.58
C ILE A 114 4.55 11.18 -2.08
N ASP A 115 5.79 11.49 -2.46
CA ASP A 115 6.32 11.20 -3.79
C ASP A 115 7.35 10.07 -3.71
N LEU A 116 7.00 8.93 -4.29
CA LEU A 116 7.85 7.74 -4.37
C LEU A 116 8.19 7.37 -5.81
N SER A 117 7.99 8.28 -6.76
CA SER A 117 8.25 8.05 -8.19
C SER A 117 9.73 7.76 -8.51
N ALA A 118 10.66 8.15 -7.62
CA ALA A 118 12.08 7.87 -7.77
C ALA A 118 12.50 6.45 -7.35
N LEU A 119 11.62 5.68 -6.69
CA LEU A 119 11.97 4.33 -6.25
C LEU A 119 11.92 3.34 -7.42
N ASP A 120 13.01 2.59 -7.60
CA ASP A 120 13.01 1.40 -8.45
C ASP A 120 12.35 0.24 -7.69
N THR A 121 11.19 -0.19 -8.16
CA THR A 121 10.40 -1.25 -7.53
C THR A 121 10.45 -2.58 -8.28
N SER A 122 11.27 -2.69 -9.33
CA SER A 122 11.33 -3.85 -10.22
C SER A 122 11.66 -5.17 -9.51
N SER A 123 12.40 -5.12 -8.39
CA SER A 123 12.74 -6.28 -7.57
C SER A 123 11.76 -6.54 -6.41
N VAL A 124 10.79 -5.64 -6.19
CA VAL A 124 9.87 -5.73 -5.05
C VAL A 124 8.83 -6.81 -5.28
N ARG A 125 8.74 -7.75 -4.35
CA ARG A 125 7.76 -8.86 -4.37
C ARG A 125 6.56 -8.60 -3.47
N SER A 126 6.74 -7.88 -2.37
CA SER A 126 5.65 -7.57 -1.45
C SER A 126 5.42 -6.07 -1.34
N PHE A 127 4.19 -5.68 -1.67
CA PHE A 127 3.62 -4.34 -1.48
C PHE A 127 2.55 -4.37 -0.36
N ALA A 128 2.52 -5.43 0.44
CA ALA A 128 1.52 -5.58 1.49
C ALA A 128 1.64 -4.47 2.54
N ASP A 129 0.49 -3.89 2.91
CA ASP A 129 0.36 -2.94 4.02
C ASP A 129 1.21 -1.65 3.87
N VAL A 130 1.69 -1.31 2.66
CA VAL A 130 2.64 -0.18 2.45
C VAL A 130 2.12 1.11 3.06
N PHE A 131 0.85 1.45 2.82
CA PHE A 131 0.21 2.68 3.32
C PHE A 131 -0.96 2.39 4.28
N GLN A 132 -0.98 1.20 4.90
CA GLN A 132 -2.03 0.83 5.84
C GLN A 132 -2.18 1.91 6.93
N ASP A 133 -3.43 2.33 7.21
CA ASP A 133 -3.75 3.35 8.23
C ASP A 133 -3.06 4.71 8.04
N CYS A 134 -2.68 5.08 6.81
CA CYS A 134 -2.28 6.44 6.48
C CYS A 134 -3.53 7.33 6.35
N SER A 135 -4.21 7.57 7.48
CA SER A 135 -5.56 8.14 7.51
C SER A 135 -5.67 9.61 7.06
N SER A 136 -4.55 10.34 6.96
CA SER A 136 -4.52 11.71 6.45
C SER A 136 -3.99 11.82 5.02
N LEU A 137 -3.61 10.70 4.39
CA LEU A 137 -2.97 10.67 3.08
C LEU A 137 -3.96 11.05 1.98
N ARG A 138 -3.69 12.15 1.27
CA ARG A 138 -4.53 12.69 0.20
C ARG A 138 -3.97 12.42 -1.18
N SER A 139 -2.65 12.33 -1.30
CA SER A 139 -1.94 12.18 -2.56
C SER A 139 -0.74 11.27 -2.42
N VAL A 140 -0.60 10.36 -3.38
CA VAL A 140 0.55 9.45 -3.49
C VAL A 140 1.01 9.45 -4.95
N ASN A 141 2.27 9.78 -5.20
CA ASN A 141 2.87 9.66 -6.52
C ASN A 141 3.65 8.34 -6.63
N LEU A 142 3.11 7.40 -7.42
CA LEU A 142 3.69 6.09 -7.71
C LEU A 142 4.10 5.95 -9.19
N ALA A 143 4.24 7.07 -9.90
CA ALA A 143 4.62 7.06 -11.31
C ALA A 143 5.93 6.29 -11.51
N GLY A 144 5.96 5.43 -12.52
CA GLY A 144 7.15 4.63 -12.83
C GLY A 144 7.36 3.38 -11.98
N TRP A 145 6.48 3.08 -11.03
CA TRP A 145 6.57 1.83 -10.29
C TRP A 145 6.40 0.63 -11.22
N ASP A 146 7.37 -0.25 -11.23
CA ASP A 146 7.27 -1.58 -11.86
C ASP A 146 6.88 -2.59 -10.78
N THR A 147 5.65 -3.09 -10.86
CA THR A 147 5.12 -4.07 -9.90
C THR A 147 5.09 -5.49 -10.47
N SER A 148 5.77 -5.75 -11.59
CA SER A 148 5.73 -7.04 -12.29
C SER A 148 6.26 -8.23 -11.47
N SER A 149 7.14 -7.98 -10.49
CA SER A 149 7.59 -9.00 -9.53
C SER A 149 6.67 -9.14 -8.31
N GLY A 150 5.68 -8.25 -8.18
CA GLY A 150 4.77 -8.17 -7.02
C GLY A 150 3.75 -9.30 -7.00
N ASN A 151 3.75 -10.06 -5.92
CA ASN A 151 2.80 -11.16 -5.72
C ASN A 151 1.82 -10.93 -4.56
N ASN A 152 1.97 -9.84 -3.83
CA ASN A 152 1.12 -9.54 -2.68
C ASN A 152 0.85 -8.03 -2.58
N PHE A 153 -0.42 -7.64 -2.77
CA PHE A 153 -0.93 -6.27 -2.62
C PHE A 153 -1.93 -6.14 -1.46
N ARG A 154 -1.98 -7.14 -0.58
CA ARG A 154 -2.88 -7.15 0.57
C ARG A 154 -2.76 -5.85 1.37
N GLN A 155 -3.91 -5.22 1.68
CA GLN A 155 -4.00 -4.03 2.54
C GLN A 155 -3.12 -2.84 2.11
N MET A 156 -2.72 -2.75 0.84
CA MET A 156 -1.76 -1.72 0.41
C MET A 156 -2.21 -0.30 0.75
N PHE A 157 -3.51 0.00 0.62
CA PHE A 157 -4.14 1.30 0.93
C PHE A 157 -5.24 1.16 2.02
N TYR A 158 -5.15 0.15 2.87
CA TYR A 158 -6.12 -0.10 3.93
C TYR A 158 -6.31 1.13 4.81
N CYS A 159 -7.55 1.61 4.96
CA CYS A 159 -7.92 2.79 5.76
C CYS A 159 -7.19 4.09 5.38
N CYS A 160 -6.83 4.27 4.10
CA CYS A 160 -6.45 5.59 3.56
C CYS A 160 -7.70 6.43 3.35
N ALA A 161 -8.35 6.83 4.46
CA ALA A 161 -9.71 7.38 4.44
C ALA A 161 -9.86 8.72 3.73
N THR A 162 -8.79 9.51 3.60
CA THR A 162 -8.78 10.83 2.94
C THR A 162 -8.25 10.80 1.51
N LEU A 163 -7.86 9.64 0.99
CA LEU A 163 -7.38 9.49 -0.38
C LEU A 163 -8.55 9.63 -1.36
N GLU A 164 -8.56 10.69 -2.17
CA GLU A 164 -9.65 10.98 -3.11
C GLU A 164 -9.45 10.33 -4.49
N GLU A 165 -8.20 10.18 -4.89
CA GLU A 165 -7.79 9.56 -6.15
C GLU A 165 -6.44 8.87 -6.00
N ILE A 166 -6.18 7.87 -6.82
CA ILE A 166 -4.90 7.16 -6.91
C ILE A 166 -4.68 6.70 -8.35
N ASP A 167 -3.49 6.98 -8.89
CA ASP A 167 -3.06 6.45 -10.17
C ASP A 167 -2.27 5.16 -9.97
N VAL A 168 -2.85 4.04 -10.39
CA VAL A 168 -2.24 2.71 -10.40
C VAL A 168 -2.05 2.17 -11.82
N SER A 169 -2.12 3.05 -12.83
CA SER A 169 -2.04 2.67 -14.25
C SER A 169 -0.74 1.96 -14.64
N SER A 170 0.34 2.19 -13.89
CA SER A 170 1.62 1.49 -14.10
C SER A 170 1.67 0.08 -13.51
N PHE A 171 0.68 -0.31 -12.69
CA PHE A 171 0.73 -1.59 -11.96
C PHE A 171 0.56 -2.78 -12.91
N LYS A 172 1.44 -3.76 -12.76
CA LYS A 172 1.38 -5.07 -13.39
C LYS A 172 1.08 -6.09 -12.29
N THR A 173 -0.02 -6.82 -12.43
CA THR A 173 -0.58 -7.61 -11.32
C THR A 173 -0.69 -9.10 -11.60
N SER A 174 -0.19 -9.58 -12.75
CA SER A 174 -0.32 -10.97 -13.18
C SER A 174 0.27 -12.02 -12.21
N ALA A 175 1.26 -11.64 -11.40
CA ALA A 175 1.84 -12.51 -10.38
C ALA A 175 1.09 -12.44 -9.03
N SER A 176 0.11 -11.55 -8.89
CA SER A 176 -0.59 -11.35 -7.61
C SER A 176 -1.54 -12.50 -7.28
N THR A 177 -1.41 -13.02 -6.07
CA THR A 177 -2.30 -14.06 -5.54
C THR A 177 -3.35 -13.52 -4.58
N SER A 178 -3.20 -12.26 -4.13
CA SER A 178 -4.12 -11.64 -3.16
C SER A 178 -4.27 -10.15 -3.38
N PHE A 179 -5.53 -9.69 -3.47
CA PHE A 179 -5.94 -8.30 -3.39
C PHE A 179 -6.79 -8.04 -2.13
N GLU A 180 -6.71 -8.95 -1.15
CA GLU A 180 -7.47 -8.85 0.10
C GLU A 180 -7.29 -7.47 0.73
N GLN A 181 -8.43 -6.77 0.96
CA GLN A 181 -8.49 -5.49 1.65
C GLN A 181 -7.62 -4.37 1.02
N MET A 182 -7.26 -4.46 -0.27
CA MET A 182 -6.31 -3.52 -0.89
C MET A 182 -6.75 -2.05 -0.75
N PHE A 183 -8.05 -1.77 -0.89
CA PHE A 183 -8.65 -0.43 -0.76
C PHE A 183 -9.68 -0.36 0.38
N TYR A 184 -9.64 -1.29 1.34
CA TYR A 184 -10.55 -1.30 2.48
C TYR A 184 -10.59 0.06 3.18
N GLY A 185 -11.78 0.64 3.36
CA GLY A 185 -11.94 1.88 4.10
C GLY A 185 -11.40 3.14 3.41
N CYS A 186 -11.11 3.09 2.10
CA CYS A 186 -10.79 4.28 1.31
C CYS A 186 -12.07 5.09 1.05
N SER A 187 -12.66 5.64 2.12
CA SER A 187 -14.01 6.21 2.11
C SER A 187 -14.16 7.47 1.28
N SER A 188 -13.08 8.20 1.00
CA SER A 188 -13.08 9.40 0.15
C SER A 188 -12.74 9.13 -1.32
N LEU A 189 -12.35 7.92 -1.68
CA LEU A 189 -11.98 7.55 -3.05
C LEU A 189 -13.19 7.63 -3.97
N ARG A 190 -13.12 8.47 -5.02
CA ARG A 190 -14.26 8.80 -5.90
C ARG A 190 -14.32 7.96 -7.15
N SER A 191 -13.17 7.62 -7.70
CA SER A 191 -13.03 6.82 -8.91
C SER A 191 -11.79 5.96 -8.85
N LEU A 192 -11.83 4.80 -9.52
CA LEU A 192 -10.71 3.90 -9.62
C LEU A 192 -10.79 3.13 -10.94
N ASP A 193 -9.71 3.20 -11.73
CA ASP A 193 -9.56 2.45 -12.98
C ASP A 193 -8.63 1.26 -12.75
N LEU A 194 -9.20 0.08 -12.77
CA LEU A 194 -8.48 -1.21 -12.67
C LEU A 194 -8.64 -2.06 -13.93
N SER A 195 -9.07 -1.46 -15.05
CA SER A 195 -9.29 -2.15 -16.32
C SER A 195 -8.04 -2.87 -16.86
N HIS A 196 -6.86 -2.49 -16.39
CA HIS A 196 -5.57 -3.08 -16.79
C HIS A 196 -5.05 -4.14 -15.79
N PHE A 197 -5.75 -4.37 -14.67
CA PHE A 197 -5.34 -5.40 -13.71
C PHE A 197 -5.54 -6.79 -14.30
N ASP A 198 -4.47 -7.57 -14.32
CA ASP A 198 -4.52 -9.01 -14.56
C ASP A 198 -4.70 -9.71 -13.20
N THR A 199 -5.87 -10.31 -13.02
CA THR A 199 -6.30 -10.90 -11.74
C THR A 199 -6.43 -12.42 -11.78
N GLY A 200 -6.06 -13.06 -12.88
CA GLY A 200 -6.25 -14.50 -13.09
C GLY A 200 -5.56 -15.42 -12.09
N SER A 201 -4.48 -14.94 -11.44
CA SER A 201 -3.78 -15.69 -10.39
C SER A 201 -4.35 -15.47 -8.98
N ALA A 202 -5.25 -14.50 -8.82
CA ALA A 202 -5.77 -14.10 -7.50
C ALA A 202 -6.75 -15.13 -6.94
N THR A 203 -6.53 -15.55 -5.70
CA THR A 203 -7.40 -16.47 -4.98
C THR A 203 -8.38 -15.78 -4.03
N THR A 204 -8.13 -14.51 -3.69
CA THR A 204 -9.00 -13.74 -2.81
C THR A 204 -9.09 -12.27 -3.22
N PHE A 205 -10.32 -11.76 -3.18
CA PHE A 205 -10.68 -10.34 -3.27
C PHE A 205 -11.45 -9.90 -2.02
N ALA A 206 -11.34 -10.66 -0.94
CA ALA A 206 -12.09 -10.41 0.29
C ALA A 206 -11.93 -8.96 0.75
N SER A 207 -13.05 -8.27 0.93
CA SER A 207 -13.15 -6.88 1.40
C SER A 207 -12.29 -5.88 0.60
N MET A 208 -12.00 -6.16 -0.69
CA MET A 208 -11.09 -5.32 -1.49
C MET A 208 -11.51 -3.86 -1.52
N PHE A 209 -12.81 -3.59 -1.63
CA PHE A 209 -13.41 -2.25 -1.68
C PHE A 209 -14.37 -1.98 -0.50
N TYR A 210 -14.20 -2.68 0.62
CA TYR A 210 -15.06 -2.53 1.80
C TYR A 210 -15.10 -1.08 2.26
N ASN A 211 -16.30 -0.49 2.40
CA ASN A 211 -16.54 0.90 2.79
C ASN A 211 -15.81 1.94 1.91
N CYS A 212 -15.65 1.69 0.62
CA CYS A 212 -15.33 2.73 -0.35
C CYS A 212 -16.59 3.56 -0.65
N ALA A 213 -17.11 4.25 0.38
CA ALA A 213 -18.45 4.85 0.34
C ALA A 213 -18.63 5.94 -0.74
N SER A 214 -17.59 6.68 -1.09
CA SER A 214 -17.61 7.73 -2.11
C SER A 214 -17.33 7.23 -3.53
N LEU A 215 -17.01 5.92 -3.70
CA LEU A 215 -16.61 5.37 -5.00
C LEU A 215 -17.81 5.31 -5.94
N ALA A 216 -17.88 6.29 -6.85
CA ALA A 216 -18.99 6.43 -7.79
C ALA A 216 -18.75 5.67 -9.10
N THR A 217 -17.47 5.56 -9.51
CA THR A 217 -17.07 4.84 -10.71
C THR A 217 -15.93 3.86 -10.39
N LEU A 218 -16.11 2.62 -10.83
CA LEU A 218 -15.15 1.54 -10.66
C LEU A 218 -15.18 0.67 -11.91
N ASP A 219 -14.07 0.59 -12.63
CA ASP A 219 -13.93 -0.32 -13.75
C ASP A 219 -13.21 -1.61 -13.32
N VAL A 220 -13.97 -2.69 -13.25
CA VAL A 220 -13.51 -4.06 -13.00
C VAL A 220 -13.94 -5.02 -14.10
N SER A 221 -14.31 -4.48 -15.26
CA SER A 221 -14.83 -5.25 -16.41
C SER A 221 -13.86 -6.31 -16.93
N MET A 222 -12.56 -6.16 -16.64
CA MET A 222 -11.53 -7.12 -17.04
C MET A 222 -11.12 -8.11 -15.93
N PHE A 223 -11.77 -8.05 -14.74
CA PHE A 223 -11.42 -8.96 -13.66
C PHE A 223 -11.69 -10.42 -14.05
N ASP A 224 -10.65 -11.22 -13.98
CA ASP A 224 -10.71 -12.68 -14.04
C ASP A 224 -10.74 -13.22 -12.61
N THR A 225 -11.86 -13.80 -12.23
CA THR A 225 -12.09 -14.38 -10.90
C THR A 225 -12.12 -15.91 -10.92
N THR A 226 -11.67 -16.54 -12.00
CA THR A 226 -11.68 -18.00 -12.17
C THR A 226 -10.89 -18.77 -11.11
N SER A 227 -9.90 -18.14 -10.49
CA SER A 227 -9.10 -18.71 -9.40
C SER A 227 -9.60 -18.30 -8.01
N ALA A 228 -10.55 -17.37 -7.92
CA ALA A 228 -11.01 -16.82 -6.66
C ALA A 228 -11.85 -17.84 -5.87
N THR A 229 -11.53 -17.99 -4.60
CA THR A 229 -12.28 -18.80 -3.63
C THR A 229 -13.02 -17.95 -2.61
N ASP A 230 -12.58 -16.70 -2.39
CA ASP A 230 -13.17 -15.78 -1.42
C ASP A 230 -13.44 -14.41 -2.06
N LEU A 231 -14.74 -14.07 -2.15
CA LEU A 231 -15.30 -12.82 -2.63
C LEU A 231 -16.08 -12.09 -1.52
N SER A 232 -15.91 -12.52 -0.26
CA SER A 232 -16.66 -11.96 0.86
C SER A 232 -16.42 -10.47 1.01
N GLN A 233 -17.52 -9.71 1.17
CA GLN A 233 -17.51 -8.27 1.42
C GLN A 233 -16.73 -7.44 0.38
N ALA A 234 -16.48 -7.97 -0.83
CA ALA A 234 -15.62 -7.31 -1.81
C ALA A 234 -16.06 -5.86 -2.13
N PHE A 235 -17.38 -5.61 -2.16
CA PHE A 235 -17.98 -4.29 -2.42
C PHE A 235 -18.86 -3.80 -1.26
N TYR A 236 -18.72 -4.37 -0.05
CA TYR A 236 -19.53 -3.98 1.09
C TYR A 236 -19.46 -2.46 1.34
N GLY A 237 -20.62 -1.80 1.48
CA GLY A 237 -20.68 -0.38 1.81
C GLY A 237 -20.19 0.56 0.70
N CYS A 238 -20.14 0.12 -0.56
CA CYS A 238 -19.90 1.00 -1.72
C CYS A 238 -21.18 1.78 -2.06
N GLU A 239 -21.55 2.73 -1.20
CA GLU A 239 -22.84 3.42 -1.21
C GLU A 239 -23.08 4.27 -2.47
N SER A 240 -22.01 4.86 -3.03
CA SER A 240 -22.09 5.74 -4.21
C SER A 240 -22.02 5.00 -5.55
N LEU A 241 -21.72 3.71 -5.55
CA LEU A 241 -21.59 2.92 -6.77
C LEU A 241 -22.95 2.67 -7.40
N THR A 242 -23.16 3.13 -8.63
CA THR A 242 -24.47 3.06 -9.31
C THR A 242 -24.60 1.88 -10.26
N GLU A 243 -23.50 1.40 -10.78
CA GLU A 243 -23.44 0.23 -11.67
C GLU A 243 -22.11 -0.51 -11.49
N LEU A 244 -22.12 -1.79 -11.76
CA LEU A 244 -20.95 -2.65 -11.67
C LEU A 244 -21.01 -3.70 -12.79
N ASP A 245 -19.99 -3.71 -13.64
CA ASP A 245 -19.84 -4.72 -14.69
C ASP A 245 -18.99 -5.88 -14.18
N LEU A 246 -19.66 -7.00 -13.92
CA LEU A 246 -19.04 -8.28 -13.54
C LEU A 246 -19.32 -9.36 -14.61
N SER A 247 -19.61 -8.94 -15.83
CA SER A 247 -19.98 -9.86 -16.94
C SER A 247 -18.87 -10.86 -17.29
N ARG A 248 -17.62 -10.62 -16.87
CA ARG A 248 -16.49 -11.55 -17.04
C ARG A 248 -16.08 -12.28 -15.76
N ALA A 249 -16.69 -11.96 -14.63
CA ALA A 249 -16.36 -12.54 -13.35
C ALA A 249 -16.95 -13.95 -13.19
N SER A 250 -16.18 -14.97 -13.57
CA SER A 250 -16.52 -16.37 -13.33
C SER A 250 -16.29 -16.77 -11.88
N THR A 251 -17.32 -17.28 -11.21
CA THR A 251 -17.27 -17.56 -9.76
C THR A 251 -17.36 -19.05 -9.42
N ALA A 252 -17.10 -19.92 -10.37
CA ALA A 252 -17.27 -21.38 -10.20
C ALA A 252 -16.47 -22.00 -9.03
N LYS A 253 -15.37 -21.38 -8.61
CA LYS A 253 -14.57 -21.83 -7.45
C LYS A 253 -14.88 -21.06 -6.17
N ALA A 254 -15.69 -20.03 -6.23
CA ALA A 254 -15.95 -19.17 -5.08
C ALA A 254 -16.78 -19.90 -4.03
N GLN A 255 -16.25 -19.97 -2.81
CA GLN A 255 -16.88 -20.64 -1.68
C GLN A 255 -17.69 -19.66 -0.82
N THR A 256 -17.31 -18.38 -0.79
CA THR A 256 -18.03 -17.39 0.01
C THR A 256 -18.25 -16.09 -0.76
N PHE A 257 -19.49 -15.62 -0.65
CA PHE A 257 -19.97 -14.32 -1.13
C PHE A 257 -20.57 -13.51 0.03
N TYR A 258 -20.23 -13.86 1.27
CA TYR A 258 -20.77 -13.23 2.46
C TYR A 258 -20.72 -11.69 2.34
N GLY A 259 -21.89 -11.03 2.38
CA GLY A 259 -22.02 -9.58 2.34
C GLY A 259 -21.39 -8.88 1.13
N MET A 260 -21.15 -9.56 0.01
CA MET A 260 -20.36 -9.05 -1.11
C MET A 260 -20.84 -7.69 -1.60
N PHE A 261 -22.14 -7.47 -1.68
CA PHE A 261 -22.78 -6.22 -2.12
C PHE A 261 -23.60 -5.56 -1.01
N SER A 262 -23.48 -6.02 0.24
CA SER A 262 -24.24 -5.43 1.35
C SER A 262 -23.95 -3.95 1.50
N GLY A 263 -24.98 -3.13 1.69
CA GLY A 263 -24.83 -1.67 1.83
C GLY A 263 -24.52 -0.93 0.52
N CYS A 264 -24.58 -1.58 -0.64
CA CYS A 264 -24.47 -0.91 -1.95
C CYS A 264 -25.76 -0.19 -2.29
N SER A 265 -26.18 0.79 -1.49
CA SER A 265 -27.49 1.45 -1.59
C SER A 265 -27.69 2.27 -2.89
N GLY A 266 -26.59 2.68 -3.54
CA GLY A 266 -26.64 3.37 -4.83
C GLY A 266 -26.75 2.45 -6.04
N LEU A 267 -26.56 1.14 -5.88
CA LEU A 267 -26.39 0.20 -6.99
C LEU A 267 -27.74 -0.06 -7.70
N LYS A 268 -27.86 0.38 -8.95
CA LYS A 268 -29.06 0.24 -9.78
C LYS A 268 -28.98 -0.92 -10.76
N ARG A 269 -27.79 -1.27 -11.18
CA ARG A 269 -27.55 -2.33 -12.17
C ARG A 269 -26.28 -3.11 -11.85
N ILE A 270 -26.38 -4.40 -12.00
CA ILE A 270 -25.26 -5.35 -11.90
C ILE A 270 -25.48 -6.48 -12.91
N ASP A 271 -24.43 -6.85 -13.62
CA ASP A 271 -24.45 -8.03 -14.49
C ASP A 271 -23.81 -9.21 -13.76
N LEU A 272 -24.58 -10.22 -13.45
CA LEU A 272 -24.17 -11.46 -12.81
C LEU A 272 -24.31 -12.67 -13.74
N SER A 273 -24.28 -12.47 -15.05
CA SER A 273 -24.55 -13.50 -16.06
C SER A 273 -23.60 -14.71 -15.98
N LEU A 274 -22.39 -14.54 -15.49
CA LEU A 274 -21.40 -15.60 -15.29
C LEU A 274 -21.25 -16.06 -13.82
N PHE A 275 -22.12 -15.56 -12.92
CA PHE A 275 -22.06 -16.01 -11.53
C PHE A 275 -22.54 -17.45 -11.39
N ASP A 276 -21.64 -18.30 -10.96
CA ASP A 276 -21.89 -19.68 -10.59
C ASP A 276 -21.75 -19.84 -9.08
N THR A 277 -22.82 -20.17 -8.41
CA THR A 277 -22.87 -20.36 -6.95
C THR A 277 -22.81 -21.82 -6.55
N SER A 278 -22.53 -22.74 -7.47
CA SER A 278 -22.53 -24.18 -7.20
C SER A 278 -21.50 -24.62 -6.15
N SER A 279 -20.39 -23.89 -6.01
CA SER A 279 -19.37 -24.16 -4.98
C SER A 279 -19.57 -23.32 -3.70
N ALA A 280 -20.60 -22.46 -3.68
CA ALA A 280 -20.79 -21.54 -2.57
C ALA A 280 -21.30 -22.25 -1.31
N VAL A 281 -20.64 -21.96 -0.18
CA VAL A 281 -21.07 -22.42 1.15
C VAL A 281 -21.64 -21.28 2.00
N ASN A 282 -21.43 -20.02 1.59
CA ASN A 282 -21.97 -18.87 2.31
C ASN A 282 -22.37 -17.74 1.35
N LEU A 283 -23.69 -17.49 1.28
CA LEU A 283 -24.32 -16.40 0.51
C LEU A 283 -25.02 -15.38 1.43
N SER A 284 -24.77 -15.46 2.76
CA SER A 284 -25.45 -14.61 3.73
C SER A 284 -25.17 -13.13 3.46
N TYR A 285 -26.20 -12.29 3.58
CA TYR A 285 -26.14 -10.84 3.42
C TYR A 285 -25.69 -10.35 2.04
N LEU A 286 -25.72 -11.20 1.00
CA LEU A 286 -25.18 -10.90 -0.33
C LEU A 286 -25.64 -9.53 -0.86
N PHE A 287 -26.90 -9.16 -0.69
CA PHE A 287 -27.51 -7.89 -1.08
C PHE A 287 -28.24 -7.19 0.08
N ALA A 288 -27.81 -7.40 1.31
CA ALA A 288 -28.42 -6.72 2.45
C ALA A 288 -28.24 -5.20 2.31
N ASP A 289 -29.25 -4.44 2.72
CA ASP A 289 -29.19 -2.96 2.74
C ASP A 289 -28.85 -2.29 1.39
N CYS A 290 -29.29 -2.90 0.28
CA CYS A 290 -29.15 -2.37 -1.10
C CYS A 290 -30.41 -1.59 -1.55
N SER A 291 -31.08 -0.86 -0.64
CA SER A 291 -32.36 -0.18 -0.91
C SER A 291 -32.23 1.33 -0.87
#